data_e8f0f9ee6ad60fc078a73936e53b2157
#
_entry.id   e8f0f9ee6ad60fc078a73936e53b2157
#
_cell.length_a   1.000
_cell.length_b   1.000
_cell.length_c   1.000
_cell.angle_alpha   90.00
_cell.angle_beta   90.00
_cell.angle_gamma   90.00
#
_symmetry.space_group_name_H-M   'P 1'
#
loop_
_entity.id
_entity.type
_entity.pdbx_description
1 polymer ?
#
loop_
_entity_poly.entity_id
_entity_poly.type
_entity_poly.pdbx_seq_one_letter_code
_entity_poly.pdbx_strand_id
1 'polypeptide(L)'
;MTPKLKPFDQGGRAEAHRRYVDIHVPINGRETIGHFKLTDKELELPFNSKVDYVLFEAKTSPMEIGPGEFAAFFPPYGGHLPNRCLANPAEGYRKAVVKVLV
;
A
#
# COMPACT_ATOMS: atom_id res chain seq x y z
N MET A 1 -2.35 2.75 -13.89
CA MET A 1 -2.59 4.04 -13.19
C MET A 1 -1.30 4.86 -13.09
N THR A 2 -1.45 6.16 -12.98
CA THR A 2 -0.34 7.11 -12.89
C THR A 2 -0.51 7.95 -11.61
N PRO A 3 -0.27 7.34 -10.45
CA PRO A 3 -0.47 8.07 -9.20
C PRO A 3 0.58 9.16 -9.02
N LYS A 4 0.19 10.23 -8.35
CA LYS A 4 1.13 11.25 -7.93
C LYS A 4 1.75 10.81 -6.60
N LEU A 5 3.05 10.60 -6.59
CA LEU A 5 3.76 10.19 -5.39
C LEU A 5 3.89 11.36 -4.42
N LYS A 6 3.66 11.07 -3.14
CA LYS A 6 3.87 12.02 -2.04
C LYS A 6 5.11 11.62 -1.25
N PRO A 7 5.74 12.56 -0.53
CA PRO A 7 6.83 12.18 0.37
C PRO A 7 6.38 11.13 1.38
N PHE A 8 7.27 10.20 1.68
CA PHE A 8 6.98 9.15 2.65
C PHE A 8 6.79 9.76 4.04
N ASP A 9 5.68 9.39 4.68
CA ASP A 9 5.37 9.77 6.05
C ASP A 9 5.15 8.49 6.87
N GLN A 10 6.07 8.23 7.80
CA GLN A 10 6.03 7.02 8.62
C GLN A 10 4.75 6.91 9.45
N GLY A 11 4.20 8.05 9.87
CA GLY A 11 2.97 8.09 10.67
C GLY A 11 1.71 8.27 9.84
N GLY A 12 1.78 8.09 8.53
CA GLY A 12 0.64 8.29 7.64
C GLY A 12 -0.46 7.26 7.82
N ARG A 13 -1.59 7.52 7.15
CA ARG A 13 -2.75 6.64 7.20
C ARG A 13 -2.58 5.46 6.25
N ALA A 14 -2.47 4.28 6.83
CA ALA A 14 -2.33 3.02 6.09
C ALA A 14 -3.69 2.38 5.83
N GLU A 15 -3.73 1.45 4.88
CA GLU A 15 -4.93 0.69 4.54
C GLU A 15 -4.65 -0.81 4.58
N ALA A 16 -5.71 -1.59 4.75
CA ALA A 16 -5.66 -3.04 4.68
C ALA A 16 -6.98 -3.56 4.12
N HIS A 17 -6.96 -4.79 3.63
CA HIS A 17 -8.10 -5.43 3.00
C HIS A 17 -8.45 -6.72 3.75
N ARG A 18 -9.67 -7.24 3.53
CA ARG A 18 -10.10 -8.50 4.15
C ARG A 18 -10.35 -9.61 3.14
N ARG A 19 -10.66 -9.26 1.88
CA ARG A 19 -11.05 -10.24 0.85
C ARG A 19 -10.05 -10.34 -0.29
N TYR A 20 -9.21 -9.33 -0.48
CA TYR A 20 -8.32 -9.26 -1.65
C TYR A 20 -6.86 -9.17 -1.25
N VAL A 21 -6.03 -9.86 -2.01
CA VAL A 21 -4.60 -9.58 -2.02
C VAL A 21 -4.39 -8.38 -2.93
N ASP A 22 -3.63 -7.39 -2.48
CA ASP A 22 -3.24 -6.23 -3.27
C ASP A 22 -1.82 -6.45 -3.78
N ILE A 23 -1.65 -6.46 -5.09
CA ILE A 23 -0.33 -6.63 -5.71
C ILE A 23 0.01 -5.35 -6.46
N HIS A 24 1.05 -4.65 -6.02
CA HIS A 24 1.54 -3.42 -6.63
C HIS A 24 2.71 -3.73 -7.54
N VAL A 25 2.57 -3.39 -8.83
CA VAL A 25 3.55 -3.72 -9.86
C VAL A 25 4.00 -2.43 -10.55
N PRO A 26 5.16 -1.87 -10.19
CA PRO A 26 5.68 -0.72 -10.91
C PRO A 26 5.96 -1.04 -12.38
N ILE A 27 5.53 -0.16 -13.27
CA ILE A 27 5.78 -0.27 -14.71
C ILE A 27 6.90 0.67 -15.10
N ASN A 28 6.87 1.89 -14.59
CA ASN A 28 7.85 2.91 -14.89
C ASN A 28 8.10 3.74 -13.62
N GLY A 29 9.35 3.83 -13.20
CA GLY A 29 9.73 4.56 -11.99
C GLY A 29 9.69 3.69 -10.74
N ARG A 30 9.96 4.29 -9.60
CA ARG A 30 10.06 3.62 -8.32
C ARG A 30 9.11 4.24 -7.31
N GLU A 31 8.61 3.42 -6.41
CA GLU A 31 7.67 3.82 -5.36
C GLU A 31 8.19 3.34 -4.01
N THR A 32 7.96 4.13 -2.97
CA THR A 32 8.14 3.70 -1.59
C THR A 32 6.77 3.37 -1.02
N ILE A 33 6.62 2.16 -0.50
CA ILE A 33 5.39 1.73 0.18
C ILE A 33 5.73 1.50 1.64
N GLY A 34 5.00 2.16 2.54
CA GLY A 34 5.08 1.84 3.95
C GLY A 34 4.35 0.54 4.22
N HIS A 35 4.92 -0.36 5.00
CA HIS A 35 4.26 -1.60 5.35
C HIS A 35 4.12 -1.76 6.85
N PHE A 36 3.08 -2.47 7.26
CA PHE A 36 2.77 -2.69 8.66
C PHE A 36 1.99 -4.00 8.78
N LYS A 37 2.39 -4.87 9.71
CA LYS A 37 1.64 -6.08 10.00
C LYS A 37 0.59 -5.77 11.06
N LEU A 38 -0.69 -5.90 10.69
CA LEU A 38 -1.80 -5.69 11.62
C LEU A 38 -1.81 -6.76 12.69
N THR A 39 -2.33 -6.38 13.86
CA THR A 39 -2.69 -7.30 14.93
C THR A 39 -4.21 -7.45 14.96
N ASP A 40 -4.71 -8.36 15.79
CA ASP A 40 -6.16 -8.55 15.93
C ASP A 40 -6.89 -7.29 16.39
N LYS A 41 -6.18 -6.38 17.04
CA LYS A 41 -6.74 -5.12 17.50
C LYS A 41 -7.21 -4.23 16.33
N GLU A 42 -6.44 -4.16 15.26
CA GLU A 42 -6.81 -3.36 14.10
C GLU A 42 -7.97 -3.99 13.33
N LEU A 43 -8.16 -5.29 13.44
CA LEU A 43 -9.29 -5.97 12.81
C LEU A 43 -10.64 -5.60 13.44
N GLU A 44 -10.63 -4.98 14.61
CA GLU A 44 -11.84 -4.47 15.26
C GLU A 44 -12.25 -3.08 14.78
N LEU A 45 -11.41 -2.41 13.98
CA LEU A 45 -11.71 -1.10 13.44
C LEU A 45 -12.84 -1.15 12.42
N PRO A 46 -13.59 -0.04 12.24
CA PRO A 46 -14.63 0.01 11.22
C PRO A 46 -14.11 -0.38 9.84
N PHE A 47 -14.81 -1.32 9.22
CA PHE A 47 -14.45 -1.86 7.93
C PHE A 47 -15.53 -1.55 6.90
N ASN A 48 -15.13 -1.00 5.75
CA ASN A 48 -16.04 -0.73 4.67
C ASN A 48 -16.09 -1.94 3.73
N SER A 49 -17.15 -2.76 3.86
CA SER A 49 -17.29 -3.98 3.09
C SER A 49 -17.58 -3.75 1.61
N LYS A 50 -18.07 -2.56 1.23
CA LYS A 50 -18.37 -2.25 -0.18
C LYS A 50 -17.10 -2.08 -1.01
N VAL A 51 -16.09 -1.47 -0.42
CA VAL A 51 -14.81 -1.20 -1.11
C VAL A 51 -13.66 -2.04 -0.53
N ASP A 52 -13.96 -2.92 0.40
CA ASP A 52 -13.02 -3.87 1.02
C ASP A 52 -11.77 -3.19 1.56
N TYR A 53 -11.93 -2.17 2.39
CA TYR A 53 -10.76 -1.62 3.06
C TYR A 53 -11.09 -1.06 4.45
N VAL A 54 -10.05 -0.98 5.27
CA VAL A 54 -10.04 -0.28 6.54
C VAL A 54 -8.86 0.68 6.52
N LEU A 55 -9.09 1.90 7.02
CA LEU A 55 -8.04 2.91 7.16
C LEU A 55 -7.67 3.05 8.64
N PHE A 56 -6.38 3.19 8.91
CA PHE A 56 -5.90 3.35 10.28
C PHE A 56 -4.58 4.11 10.27
N GLU A 57 -4.28 4.77 11.37
CA GLU A 57 -2.99 5.40 11.56
C GLU A 57 -2.01 4.39 12.15
N ALA A 58 -0.88 4.22 11.50
CA ALA A 58 0.14 3.30 11.93
C ALA A 58 1.52 3.80 11.55
N LYS A 59 2.50 3.41 12.34
CA LYS A 59 3.88 3.65 12.03
C LYS A 59 4.35 2.57 11.07
N THR A 60 4.55 2.93 9.81
CA THR A 60 4.96 1.99 8.78
C THR A 60 6.46 2.03 8.54
N SER A 61 7.00 0.93 8.01
CA SER A 61 8.39 0.85 7.57
C SER A 61 8.45 0.98 6.06
N PRO A 62 9.39 1.78 5.51
CA PRO A 62 9.46 1.99 4.07
C PRO A 62 10.05 0.78 3.34
N MET A 63 9.47 0.50 2.17
CA MET A 63 9.95 -0.51 1.24
C MET A 63 9.94 0.11 -0.16
N GLU A 64 11.08 0.10 -0.86
CA GLU A 64 11.15 0.65 -2.20
C GLU A 64 11.05 -0.47 -3.24
N ILE A 65 10.18 -0.26 -4.24
CA ILE A 65 10.02 -1.18 -5.36
C ILE A 65 10.09 -0.44 -6.68
N GLY A 66 10.57 -1.12 -7.71
CA GLY A 66 10.70 -0.58 -9.05
C GLY A 66 10.36 -1.61 -10.13
N PRO A 67 10.57 -1.27 -11.42
CA PRO A 67 10.27 -2.18 -12.51
C PRO A 67 10.99 -3.52 -12.35
N GLY A 68 10.27 -4.62 -12.61
CA GLY A 68 10.76 -5.97 -12.39
C GLY A 68 10.52 -6.51 -10.99
N GLU A 69 9.99 -5.69 -10.11
CA GLU A 69 9.66 -6.05 -8.72
C GLU A 69 8.17 -5.88 -8.49
N PHE A 70 7.66 -6.49 -7.44
CA PHE A 70 6.28 -6.26 -7.01
C PHE A 70 6.19 -6.41 -5.49
N ALA A 71 5.13 -5.84 -4.93
CA ALA A 71 4.80 -6.02 -3.52
C ALA A 71 3.39 -6.55 -3.39
N ALA A 72 3.21 -7.61 -2.62
CA ALA A 72 1.91 -8.22 -2.38
C ALA A 72 1.54 -8.07 -0.91
N PHE A 73 0.33 -7.56 -0.65
CA PHE A 73 -0.20 -7.36 0.70
C PHE A 73 -1.39 -8.28 0.90
N PHE A 74 -1.22 -9.27 1.77
CA PHE A 74 -2.21 -10.31 1.99
C PHE A 74 -3.18 -9.92 3.10
N PRO A 75 -4.49 -10.14 2.91
CA PRO A 75 -5.45 -9.92 3.97
C PRO A 75 -5.33 -10.98 5.05
N PRO A 76 -5.79 -10.74 6.26
CA PRO A 76 -6.25 -9.44 6.75
C PRO A 76 -5.15 -8.58 7.36
N TYR A 77 -3.91 -9.08 7.48
CA TYR A 77 -2.86 -8.44 8.27
C TYR A 77 -1.90 -7.57 7.49
N GLY A 78 -2.01 -7.51 6.18
CA GLY A 78 -1.08 -6.76 5.32
C GLY A 78 -1.44 -5.28 5.20
N GLY A 79 -1.03 -4.48 6.19
CA GLY A 79 -1.22 -3.03 6.12
C GLY A 79 -0.19 -2.36 5.24
N HIS A 80 -0.61 -1.35 4.47
CA HIS A 80 0.30 -0.66 3.57
C HIS A 80 -0.09 0.79 3.34
N LEU A 81 0.92 1.62 3.07
CA LEU A 81 0.80 3.03 2.76
C LEU A 81 1.43 3.26 1.39
N PRO A 82 0.61 3.20 0.31
CA PRO A 82 1.13 3.27 -1.05
C PRO A 82 1.32 4.71 -1.54
N ASN A 83 1.91 4.84 -2.74
CA ASN A 83 2.04 6.08 -3.49
C ASN A 83 2.93 7.12 -2.78
N ARG A 84 4.08 6.67 -2.27
CA ARG A 84 5.06 7.51 -1.58
C ARG A 84 6.43 7.44 -2.27
N CYS A 85 7.32 8.35 -1.88
CA CYS A 85 8.69 8.37 -2.35
C CYS A 85 9.61 8.89 -1.24
N LEU A 86 10.87 8.43 -1.23
CA LEU A 86 11.89 8.90 -0.28
C LEU A 86 12.65 10.10 -0.80
N ALA A 87 12.67 10.29 -2.11
CA ALA A 87 13.35 11.40 -2.78
C ALA A 87 12.33 12.24 -3.53
N ASN A 88 12.79 13.17 -4.35
CA ASN A 88 11.90 13.93 -5.22
C ASN A 88 11.12 12.97 -6.12
N PRO A 89 9.79 13.14 -6.23
CA PRO A 89 9.00 12.24 -7.06
C PRO A 89 9.42 12.35 -8.51
N ALA A 90 9.65 11.19 -9.13
CA ALA A 90 9.89 11.13 -10.56
C ALA A 90 8.58 11.43 -11.29
N GLU A 91 8.65 12.22 -12.35
CA GLU A 91 7.49 12.44 -13.21
C GLU A 91 7.19 11.17 -14.01
N GLY A 92 5.92 10.94 -14.25
CA GLY A 92 5.48 9.83 -15.09
C GLY A 92 5.55 8.47 -14.43
N TYR A 93 5.55 8.40 -13.11
CA TYR A 93 5.45 7.11 -12.43
C TYR A 93 4.18 6.38 -12.84
N ARG A 94 4.33 5.12 -13.22
CA ARG A 94 3.20 4.26 -13.61
C ARG A 94 3.29 2.92 -12.90
N LYS A 95 2.15 2.43 -12.47
CA LYS A 95 2.05 1.09 -11.87
C LYS A 95 0.73 0.42 -12.22
N ALA A 96 0.70 -0.89 -12.08
CA ALA A 96 -0.52 -1.67 -12.05
C ALA A 96 -0.79 -2.12 -10.62
N VAL A 97 -2.06 -2.14 -10.23
CA VAL A 97 -2.49 -2.77 -8.98
C VAL A 97 -3.41 -3.91 -9.35
N VAL A 98 -3.03 -5.12 -8.98
CA VAL A 98 -3.83 -6.32 -9.22
C VAL A 98 -4.47 -6.75 -7.92
N LYS A 99 -5.79 -6.91 -7.93
CA LYS A 99 -6.54 -7.38 -6.77
C LYS A 99 -6.97 -8.82 -7.01
N VAL A 100 -6.61 -9.71 -6.10
CA VAL A 100 -6.93 -11.13 -6.20
C VAL A 100 -7.84 -11.51 -5.04
N LEU A 101 -9.04 -11.97 -5.37
CA LEU A 101 -9.98 -12.44 -4.35
C LEU A 101 -9.49 -13.76 -3.74
N VAL A 102 -9.47 -13.82 -2.45
CA VAL A 102 -9.07 -15.02 -1.71
C VAL A 102 -10.18 -15.51 -0.78
#